data_28450699c894dc41205d7d84a7fb10e4
#
_entry.id   28450699c894dc41205d7d84a7fb10e4
#
_cell.length_a   1.000
_cell.length_b   1.000
_cell.length_c   1.000
_cell.angle_alpha   90.00
_cell.angle_beta   90.00
_cell.angle_gamma   90.00
#
_symmetry.space_group_name_H-M   'P 1'
#
loop_
_entity.id
_entity.type
_entity.pdbx_description
1 polymer ?
#
loop_
_entity_poly.entity_id
_entity_poly.type
_entity_poly.pdbx_seq_one_letter_code
_entity_poly.pdbx_strand_id
1 'polypeptide(L)'
;MTITIHTLMDDFGQMVDQVRVTLDKPAPALKLADFTCKDCYKDLGATVAIPGVKALSVKGKEIVLDFEPFLYRIDFAIACKKLGLVVTKEKADKVELYHEDLFKPVVENGVYYRLYEPDCFGPRPLVLFLHGGGGCGEDNLLQLTDTIGAIKLAERVPDMYVMAPQAPAGGLSMEEMFAKMCSKGDPHKVIIGADTCNEKIDRGWTREYLGRVMDVIRRLIAEGKVDRRRVYVIGMSMGGFGTLKAVACAPDLFAACAPICPSLNNETYPILENFPNVPAYISTAYIDHQVGRHAYILRAVQKLWEKGRTDIRYTIFTPEELAAYGIGITPGIDAKTLYEENHNSWILVMHNEYCILDWMFSHVKE
;
A
#
# COMPACT_ATOMS: atom_id res chain seq x y z
N MET A 1 5.40 7.54 33.33
CA MET A 1 5.82 8.20 32.08
C MET A 1 5.16 7.46 30.93
N THR A 2 4.51 8.16 30.01
CA THR A 2 3.80 7.58 28.85
C THR A 2 4.41 8.11 27.56
N ILE A 3 4.62 7.23 26.58
CA ILE A 3 5.24 7.54 25.28
C ILE A 3 4.23 7.25 24.18
N THR A 4 3.92 8.25 23.37
CA THR A 4 3.08 8.11 22.18
C THR A 4 3.89 8.49 20.94
N ILE A 5 3.91 7.60 19.97
CA ILE A 5 4.47 7.87 18.64
C ILE A 5 3.29 8.24 17.73
N HIS A 6 3.33 9.43 17.17
CA HIS A 6 2.38 9.85 16.13
C HIS A 6 2.96 9.54 14.76
N THR A 7 2.10 9.03 13.89
CA THR A 7 2.48 8.64 12.53
C THR A 7 1.44 9.12 11.52
N LEU A 8 1.86 9.27 10.27
CA LEU A 8 1.02 9.59 9.12
C LEU A 8 1.39 8.68 7.95
N MET A 9 0.52 8.59 6.96
CA MET A 9 0.82 7.88 5.71
C MET A 9 1.42 8.85 4.69
N ASP A 10 2.55 8.45 4.10
CA ASP A 10 3.20 9.17 3.03
C ASP A 10 3.65 8.18 1.94
N ASP A 11 4.31 8.66 0.89
CA ASP A 11 4.64 7.92 -0.33
C ASP A 11 5.27 6.54 -0.08
N PHE A 12 6.15 6.44 0.89
CA PHE A 12 6.86 5.20 1.22
C PHE A 12 6.23 4.39 2.38
N GLY A 13 5.03 4.72 2.80
CA GLY A 13 4.31 4.04 3.86
C GLY A 13 4.12 4.87 5.13
N GLN A 14 4.02 4.20 6.27
CA GLN A 14 3.82 4.84 7.56
C GLN A 14 5.09 5.58 8.03
N MET A 15 4.94 6.87 8.33
CA MET A 15 6.03 7.76 8.72
C MET A 15 5.82 8.29 10.14
N VAL A 16 6.89 8.37 10.92
CA VAL A 16 6.90 9.06 12.22
C VAL A 16 7.14 10.53 11.96
N ASP A 17 6.27 11.40 12.42
CA ASP A 17 6.42 12.86 12.35
C ASP A 17 6.49 13.50 13.73
N GLN A 18 5.99 12.82 14.79
CA GLN A 18 5.98 13.39 16.14
C GLN A 18 6.10 12.29 17.22
N VAL A 19 6.79 12.61 18.31
CA VAL A 19 6.80 11.80 19.54
C VAL A 19 6.33 12.68 20.71
N ARG A 20 5.36 12.18 21.47
CA ARG A 20 4.84 12.82 22.69
C ARG A 20 5.24 12.00 23.90
N VAL A 21 5.77 12.69 24.92
CA VAL A 21 6.13 12.06 26.20
C VAL A 21 5.45 12.81 27.34
N THR A 22 4.64 12.09 28.12
CA THR A 22 4.02 12.61 29.32
C THR A 22 4.76 12.09 30.55
N LEU A 23 5.37 12.98 31.31
CA LEU A 23 6.13 12.66 32.52
C LEU A 23 5.21 12.58 33.76
N ASP A 24 5.66 11.88 34.80
CA ASP A 24 4.96 11.85 36.10
C ASP A 24 5.09 13.19 36.85
N LYS A 25 6.15 13.96 36.62
CA LYS A 25 6.47 15.26 37.19
C LYS A 25 6.72 16.29 36.10
N PRO A 26 6.63 17.61 36.40
CA PRO A 26 6.98 18.63 35.44
C PRO A 26 8.37 18.42 34.82
N ALA A 27 8.48 18.65 33.52
CA ALA A 27 9.73 18.51 32.80
C ALA A 27 10.77 19.55 33.28
N PRO A 28 12.06 19.17 33.35
CA PRO A 28 13.13 20.15 33.58
C PRO A 28 13.30 21.02 32.32
N ALA A 29 14.15 22.05 32.42
CA ALA A 29 14.52 22.83 31.24
C ALA A 29 15.26 21.97 30.23
N LEU A 30 14.69 21.84 29.03
CA LEU A 30 15.19 21.03 27.92
C LEU A 30 15.53 21.88 26.70
N LYS A 31 16.49 21.40 25.90
CA LYS A 31 16.91 21.99 24.62
C LYS A 31 16.91 20.87 23.58
N LEU A 32 16.81 21.20 22.29
CA LEU A 32 16.95 20.25 21.19
C LEU A 32 18.21 19.38 21.31
N ALA A 33 19.35 20.00 21.68
CA ALA A 33 20.61 19.30 21.87
C ALA A 33 20.64 18.28 23.03
N ASP A 34 19.63 18.23 23.87
CA ASP A 34 19.50 17.20 24.91
C ASP A 34 19.00 15.86 24.37
N PHE A 35 18.50 15.88 23.14
CA PHE A 35 17.99 14.69 22.45
C PHE A 35 18.98 14.21 21.41
N THR A 36 19.21 12.90 21.39
CA THR A 36 20.04 12.23 20.40
C THR A 36 19.20 11.18 19.67
N CYS A 37 19.26 11.22 18.34
CA CYS A 37 18.62 10.26 17.49
C CYS A 37 19.65 9.26 16.97
N LYS A 38 19.32 7.98 17.02
CA LYS A 38 20.15 6.91 16.48
C LYS A 38 19.28 6.09 15.52
N ASP A 39 19.82 5.92 14.34
CA ASP A 39 19.39 4.90 13.39
C ASP A 39 19.96 3.55 13.82
N CYS A 40 19.14 2.53 13.77
CA CYS A 40 19.52 1.17 14.10
C CYS A 40 19.31 0.21 12.93
N TYR A 41 18.99 0.73 11.73
CA TYR A 41 18.41 -0.07 10.69
C TYR A 41 19.27 -0.28 9.45
N LYS A 42 19.18 -1.50 8.96
CA LYS A 42 19.61 -1.89 7.61
C LYS A 42 18.38 -2.21 6.79
N ASP A 43 17.78 -1.21 6.12
CA ASP A 43 16.78 -1.50 5.12
C ASP A 43 17.49 -1.94 3.85
N LEU A 44 17.21 -3.15 3.38
CA LEU A 44 17.77 -3.71 2.15
C LEU A 44 19.30 -3.57 2.03
N GLY A 45 20.01 -3.55 3.18
CA GLY A 45 21.45 -3.46 3.24
C GLY A 45 22.03 -2.05 3.39
N ALA A 46 21.24 -0.99 3.37
CA ALA A 46 21.65 0.38 3.62
C ALA A 46 21.30 0.83 5.05
N THR A 47 22.16 1.65 5.66
CA THR A 47 21.84 2.34 6.91
C THR A 47 21.11 3.63 6.55
N VAL A 48 19.86 3.75 6.96
CA VAL A 48 19.07 4.99 6.79
C VAL A 48 19.17 5.79 8.07
N ALA A 49 19.70 7.00 7.99
CA ALA A 49 19.76 7.91 9.13
C ALA A 49 18.38 8.49 9.40
N ILE A 50 17.92 8.43 10.67
CA ILE A 50 16.73 9.18 11.06
C ILE A 50 17.08 10.64 11.28
N PRO A 51 16.19 11.59 10.98
CA PRO A 51 16.42 13.00 11.19
C PRO A 51 16.55 13.32 12.69
N GLY A 52 17.29 14.39 13.00
CA GLY A 52 17.28 14.97 14.35
C GLY A 52 15.93 15.57 14.70
N VAL A 53 15.71 15.85 15.98
CA VAL A 53 14.51 16.56 16.44
C VAL A 53 14.48 17.95 15.78
N LYS A 54 13.41 18.25 15.06
CA LYS A 54 13.18 19.51 14.33
C LYS A 54 12.69 20.62 15.26
N ALA A 55 11.74 20.28 16.14
CA ALA A 55 11.18 21.21 17.11
C ALA A 55 10.90 20.51 18.44
N LEU A 56 10.96 21.30 19.50
CA LEU A 56 10.71 20.86 20.88
C LEU A 56 9.68 21.80 21.52
N SER A 57 8.61 21.25 22.05
CA SER A 57 7.67 21.95 22.90
C SER A 57 7.59 21.28 24.27
N VAL A 58 7.63 22.07 25.34
CA VAL A 58 7.52 21.58 26.72
C VAL A 58 6.45 22.38 27.44
N LYS A 59 5.40 21.72 27.92
CA LYS A 59 4.29 22.30 28.66
C LYS A 59 4.00 21.46 29.91
N GLY A 60 4.49 21.92 31.06
CA GLY A 60 4.29 21.20 32.32
C GLY A 60 4.92 19.82 32.31
N LYS A 61 4.11 18.75 32.16
CA LYS A 61 4.56 17.36 32.10
C LYS A 61 4.69 16.85 30.66
N GLU A 62 4.19 17.58 29.68
CA GLU A 62 4.21 17.20 28.29
C GLU A 62 5.46 17.69 27.57
N ILE A 63 6.04 16.77 26.80
CA ILE A 63 7.14 17.02 25.88
C ILE A 63 6.68 16.55 24.51
N VAL A 64 6.80 17.42 23.51
CA VAL A 64 6.49 17.10 22.12
C VAL A 64 7.75 17.32 21.30
N LEU A 65 8.13 16.30 20.57
CA LEU A 65 9.26 16.27 19.65
C LEU A 65 8.72 16.13 18.23
N ASP A 66 8.92 17.15 17.39
CA ASP A 66 8.56 17.10 15.99
C ASP A 66 9.77 16.72 15.14
N PHE A 67 9.54 15.97 14.07
CA PHE A 67 10.56 15.47 13.15
C PHE A 67 10.22 15.87 11.70
N GLU A 68 11.23 15.91 10.83
CA GLU A 68 10.97 15.62 9.43
C GLU A 68 10.52 14.15 9.36
N PRO A 69 9.43 13.83 8.64
CA PRO A 69 8.89 12.48 8.65
C PRO A 69 9.93 11.43 8.25
N PHE A 70 9.98 10.33 8.99
CA PHE A 70 10.85 9.19 8.69
C PHE A 70 10.10 7.86 8.85
N LEU A 71 10.56 6.83 8.15
CA LEU A 71 9.85 5.54 8.08
C LEU A 71 9.68 4.89 9.45
N TYR A 72 8.43 4.62 9.85
CA TYR A 72 8.11 3.92 11.10
C TYR A 72 8.65 2.48 11.12
N ARG A 73 8.71 1.80 9.97
CA ARG A 73 9.25 0.43 9.89
C ARG A 73 10.73 0.32 10.26
N ILE A 74 11.49 1.42 10.17
CA ILE A 74 12.90 1.48 10.57
C ILE A 74 13.00 1.34 12.10
N ASP A 75 14.01 0.62 12.59
CA ASP A 75 14.35 0.64 14.01
C ASP A 75 15.03 1.94 14.35
N PHE A 76 14.54 2.62 15.35
CA PHE A 76 15.08 3.91 15.79
C PHE A 76 15.13 4.01 17.32
N ALA A 77 16.00 4.87 17.80
CA ALA A 77 16.05 5.25 19.21
C ALA A 77 16.23 6.76 19.37
N ILE A 78 15.35 7.38 20.15
CA ILE A 78 15.43 8.78 20.52
C ILE A 78 15.73 8.83 22.01
N ALA A 79 16.86 9.39 22.42
CA ALA A 79 17.32 9.38 23.80
C ALA A 79 17.49 10.78 24.37
N CYS A 80 17.13 10.95 25.63
CA CYS A 80 17.40 12.15 26.44
C CYS A 80 18.00 11.74 27.79
N LYS A 81 19.32 11.96 27.98
CA LYS A 81 20.00 11.60 29.23
C LYS A 81 19.46 12.32 30.45
N LYS A 82 19.07 13.59 30.32
CA LYS A 82 18.51 14.38 31.45
C LYS A 82 17.24 13.78 32.01
N LEU A 83 16.49 13.05 31.17
CA LEU A 83 15.22 12.42 31.57
C LEU A 83 15.37 10.91 31.84
N GLY A 84 16.52 10.31 31.55
CA GLY A 84 16.65 8.86 31.50
C GLY A 84 15.75 8.23 30.45
N LEU A 85 15.34 9.01 29.42
CA LEU A 85 14.39 8.62 28.40
C LEU A 85 15.10 7.92 27.24
N VAL A 86 14.52 6.82 26.79
CA VAL A 86 14.82 6.18 25.49
C VAL A 86 13.49 5.76 24.87
N VAL A 87 13.14 6.39 23.76
CA VAL A 87 11.97 6.05 22.93
C VAL A 87 12.41 5.08 21.84
N THR A 88 11.74 3.97 21.76
CA THR A 88 11.79 3.01 20.64
C THR A 88 10.36 2.55 20.34
N LYS A 89 10.15 1.81 19.25
CA LYS A 89 8.83 1.23 18.93
C LYS A 89 8.29 0.36 20.07
N GLU A 90 9.14 -0.48 20.65
CA GLU A 90 8.79 -1.44 21.71
C GLU A 90 8.50 -0.75 23.05
N LYS A 91 9.00 0.47 23.25
CA LYS A 91 8.80 1.26 24.47
C LYS A 91 7.65 2.26 24.37
N ALA A 92 7.06 2.39 23.20
CA ALA A 92 5.90 3.23 23.02
C ALA A 92 4.67 2.55 23.67
N ASP A 93 3.97 3.32 24.51
CA ASP A 93 2.70 2.89 25.09
C ASP A 93 1.58 2.93 24.05
N LYS A 94 1.71 3.81 23.06
CA LYS A 94 0.74 4.01 21.99
C LYS A 94 1.42 4.43 20.68
N VAL A 95 0.91 3.91 19.57
CA VAL A 95 1.18 4.42 18.23
C VAL A 95 -0.14 4.96 17.68
N GLU A 96 -0.14 6.20 17.22
CA GLU A 96 -1.30 6.86 16.63
C GLU A 96 -1.04 7.03 15.13
N LEU A 97 -1.99 6.62 14.31
CA LEU A 97 -1.96 6.85 12.87
C LEU A 97 -2.97 7.94 12.51
N TYR A 98 -2.49 9.00 11.89
CA TYR A 98 -3.33 10.08 11.40
C TYR A 98 -4.35 9.55 10.37
N HIS A 99 -5.62 9.91 10.55
CA HIS A 99 -6.76 9.46 9.75
C HIS A 99 -7.11 7.95 9.87
N GLU A 100 -6.52 7.20 10.82
CA GLU A 100 -6.98 5.83 11.09
C GLU A 100 -8.45 5.80 11.53
N ASP A 101 -8.86 6.78 12.32
CA ASP A 101 -10.21 6.93 12.87
C ASP A 101 -11.29 7.12 11.80
N LEU A 102 -10.92 7.58 10.60
CA LEU A 102 -11.83 7.68 9.46
C LEU A 102 -12.20 6.31 8.88
N PHE A 103 -11.43 5.27 9.21
CA PHE A 103 -11.61 3.92 8.69
C PHE A 103 -12.16 2.99 9.76
N LYS A 104 -13.45 2.67 9.69
CA LYS A 104 -14.08 1.73 10.61
C LYS A 104 -13.52 0.31 10.43
N PRO A 105 -12.98 -0.32 11.49
CA PRO A 105 -12.58 -1.72 11.43
C PRO A 105 -13.82 -2.61 11.43
N VAL A 106 -13.90 -3.54 10.48
CA VAL A 106 -14.98 -4.49 10.35
C VAL A 106 -14.41 -5.89 10.14
N VAL A 107 -15.06 -6.88 10.74
CA VAL A 107 -14.81 -8.30 10.46
C VAL A 107 -16.16 -8.93 10.13
N GLU A 108 -16.30 -9.43 8.92
CA GLU A 108 -17.54 -9.99 8.42
C GLU A 108 -17.24 -11.17 7.47
N ASN A 109 -17.89 -12.30 7.70
CA ASN A 109 -17.73 -13.52 6.89
C ASN A 109 -16.26 -13.92 6.67
N GLY A 110 -15.42 -13.76 7.71
CA GLY A 110 -13.97 -14.03 7.65
C GLY A 110 -13.18 -13.03 6.81
N VAL A 111 -13.77 -11.90 6.42
CA VAL A 111 -13.08 -10.78 5.79
C VAL A 111 -12.79 -9.73 6.85
N TYR A 112 -11.51 -9.44 7.05
CA TYR A 112 -11.04 -8.30 7.83
C TYR A 112 -10.93 -7.12 6.87
N TYR A 113 -11.60 -6.01 7.14
CA TYR A 113 -11.50 -4.84 6.29
C TYR A 113 -11.66 -3.53 7.06
N ARG A 114 -11.08 -2.48 6.52
CA ARG A 114 -11.27 -1.10 6.94
C ARG A 114 -12.18 -0.40 5.93
N LEU A 115 -13.16 0.33 6.43
CA LEU A 115 -14.15 1.02 5.60
C LEU A 115 -14.18 2.52 5.92
N TYR A 116 -13.80 3.33 4.96
CA TYR A 116 -14.09 4.76 4.94
C TYR A 116 -15.50 4.95 4.38
N GLU A 117 -16.35 5.62 5.15
CA GLU A 117 -17.73 5.97 4.76
C GLU A 117 -17.81 7.47 4.53
N PRO A 118 -18.20 7.93 3.33
CA PRO A 118 -18.34 9.36 3.05
C PRO A 118 -19.49 9.98 3.86
N ASP A 119 -19.30 11.21 4.32
CA ASP A 119 -20.36 11.98 5.01
C ASP A 119 -21.33 12.60 3.98
N CYS A 120 -22.08 11.76 3.30
CA CYS A 120 -22.98 12.15 2.22
C CYS A 120 -24.22 11.29 2.21
N PHE A 121 -25.36 11.86 1.80
CA PHE A 121 -26.61 11.13 1.64
C PHE A 121 -26.71 10.38 0.30
N GLY A 122 -27.39 9.23 0.33
CA GLY A 122 -27.70 8.41 -0.84
C GLY A 122 -26.53 7.51 -1.29
N PRO A 123 -26.78 6.67 -2.33
CA PRO A 123 -25.75 5.76 -2.83
C PRO A 123 -24.53 6.51 -3.39
N ARG A 124 -23.34 6.07 -2.98
CA ARG A 124 -22.09 6.67 -3.39
C ARG A 124 -21.19 5.66 -4.12
N PRO A 125 -20.26 6.12 -4.97
CA PRO A 125 -19.27 5.22 -5.56
C PRO A 125 -18.47 4.50 -4.47
N LEU A 126 -17.92 3.32 -4.81
CA LEU A 126 -16.99 2.59 -3.96
C LEU A 126 -15.72 2.27 -4.73
N VAL A 127 -14.56 2.50 -4.10
CA VAL A 127 -13.29 1.97 -4.56
C VAL A 127 -12.80 0.88 -3.61
N LEU A 128 -12.57 -0.32 -4.15
CA LEU A 128 -11.93 -1.43 -3.48
C LEU A 128 -10.42 -1.29 -3.65
N PHE A 129 -9.70 -1.12 -2.55
CA PHE A 129 -8.24 -1.05 -2.53
C PHE A 129 -7.64 -2.39 -2.10
N LEU A 130 -6.79 -2.98 -2.92
CA LEU A 130 -6.10 -4.25 -2.67
C LEU A 130 -4.60 -4.00 -2.43
N HIS A 131 -4.15 -4.19 -1.19
CA HIS A 131 -2.77 -3.97 -0.77
C HIS A 131 -1.78 -4.97 -1.39
N GLY A 132 -0.49 -4.65 -1.32
CA GLY A 132 0.61 -5.53 -1.71
C GLY A 132 0.85 -6.70 -0.75
N GLY A 133 1.92 -7.46 -0.99
CA GLY A 133 2.23 -8.65 -0.18
C GLY A 133 2.51 -8.34 1.30
N GLY A 134 2.99 -7.14 1.61
CA GLY A 134 3.33 -6.70 2.96
C GLY A 134 2.12 -6.52 3.88
N GLY A 135 0.94 -6.24 3.32
CA GLY A 135 -0.27 -6.00 4.09
C GLY A 135 -1.03 -7.26 4.55
N CYS A 136 -0.57 -8.47 4.19
CA CYS A 136 -1.23 -9.71 4.59
C CYS A 136 -1.24 -9.89 6.12
N GLY A 137 -2.38 -10.33 6.65
CA GLY A 137 -2.53 -10.56 8.09
C GLY A 137 -3.97 -10.65 8.55
N GLU A 138 -4.17 -10.53 9.85
CA GLU A 138 -5.47 -10.55 10.51
C GLU A 138 -5.58 -9.46 11.60
N ASP A 139 -4.63 -8.51 11.61
CA ASP A 139 -4.61 -7.40 12.58
C ASP A 139 -5.59 -6.28 12.21
N ASN A 140 -6.13 -6.32 11.02
CA ASN A 140 -7.01 -5.31 10.43
C ASN A 140 -6.40 -3.89 10.44
N LEU A 141 -5.06 -3.79 10.31
CA LEU A 141 -4.32 -2.53 10.32
C LEU A 141 -3.29 -2.42 9.20
N LEU A 142 -2.53 -3.48 8.91
CA LEU A 142 -1.45 -3.45 7.91
C LEU A 142 -1.92 -3.02 6.52
N GLN A 143 -3.16 -3.30 6.12
CA GLN A 143 -3.71 -2.83 4.85
C GLN A 143 -3.81 -1.29 4.74
N LEU A 144 -3.73 -0.58 5.88
CA LEU A 144 -3.65 0.88 5.90
C LEU A 144 -2.22 1.40 5.98
N THR A 145 -1.27 0.62 6.55
CA THR A 145 0.05 1.09 6.97
C THR A 145 1.22 0.55 6.14
N ASP A 146 1.01 -0.52 5.37
CA ASP A 146 2.07 -1.16 4.59
C ASP A 146 2.62 -0.24 3.48
N THR A 147 1.73 0.45 2.78
CA THR A 147 2.08 1.37 1.68
C THR A 147 1.12 2.54 1.61
N ILE A 148 1.49 3.58 0.85
CA ILE A 148 0.53 4.61 0.44
C ILE A 148 -0.65 3.92 -0.26
N GLY A 149 -1.89 4.23 0.12
CA GLY A 149 -3.01 3.58 -0.54
C GLY A 149 -4.35 4.03 0.00
N ALA A 150 -4.99 3.23 0.85
CA ALA A 150 -6.38 3.44 1.27
C ALA A 150 -6.62 4.84 1.87
N ILE A 151 -5.72 5.32 2.76
CA ILE A 151 -5.85 6.64 3.39
C ILE A 151 -5.73 7.74 2.32
N LYS A 152 -4.74 7.67 1.45
CA LYS A 152 -4.57 8.66 0.37
C LYS A 152 -5.70 8.63 -0.65
N LEU A 153 -6.27 7.47 -0.93
CA LEU A 153 -7.48 7.38 -1.75
C LEU A 153 -8.67 8.07 -1.08
N ALA A 154 -8.90 7.86 0.22
CA ALA A 154 -9.99 8.52 0.93
C ALA A 154 -9.81 10.04 0.98
N GLU A 155 -8.58 10.54 1.19
CA GLU A 155 -8.28 11.97 1.11
C GLU A 155 -8.59 12.56 -0.27
N ARG A 156 -8.31 11.80 -1.34
CA ARG A 156 -8.54 12.24 -2.72
C ARG A 156 -10.01 12.17 -3.14
N VAL A 157 -10.74 11.17 -2.68
CA VAL A 157 -12.15 10.93 -3.06
C VAL A 157 -13.07 10.93 -1.84
N PRO A 158 -13.19 12.05 -1.12
CA PRO A 158 -13.91 12.10 0.16
C PRO A 158 -15.41 11.77 0.04
N ASP A 159 -15.97 11.83 -1.17
CA ASP A 159 -17.36 11.52 -1.46
C ASP A 159 -17.60 10.06 -1.89
N MET A 160 -16.58 9.19 -1.82
CA MET A 160 -16.66 7.78 -2.18
C MET A 160 -16.40 6.89 -0.95
N TYR A 161 -16.99 5.70 -0.92
CA TYR A 161 -16.55 4.64 -0.03
C TYR A 161 -15.16 4.15 -0.45
N VAL A 162 -14.25 3.98 0.53
CA VAL A 162 -12.98 3.27 0.33
C VAL A 162 -13.01 2.02 1.19
N MET A 163 -12.99 0.86 0.56
CA MET A 163 -12.92 -0.42 1.23
C MET A 163 -11.52 -1.02 1.08
N ALA A 164 -10.83 -1.24 2.18
CA ALA A 164 -9.51 -1.84 2.24
C ALA A 164 -9.57 -3.17 3.01
N PRO A 165 -9.81 -4.31 2.35
CA PRO A 165 -9.71 -5.61 2.99
C PRO A 165 -8.26 -6.00 3.23
N GLN A 166 -8.02 -6.86 4.22
CA GLN A 166 -6.73 -7.43 4.53
C GLN A 166 -6.68 -8.89 4.06
N ALA A 167 -5.81 -9.16 3.10
CA ALA A 167 -5.64 -10.51 2.59
C ALA A 167 -5.00 -11.43 3.65
N PRO A 168 -5.42 -12.69 3.77
CA PRO A 168 -4.88 -13.62 4.74
C PRO A 168 -3.41 -13.95 4.46
N ALA A 169 -2.64 -14.21 5.53
CA ALA A 169 -1.22 -14.56 5.45
C ALA A 169 -0.96 -16.04 5.13
N GLY A 170 -1.97 -16.91 5.24
CA GLY A 170 -1.85 -18.35 4.98
C GLY A 170 -0.84 -19.07 5.86
N GLY A 171 -0.61 -18.56 7.07
CA GLY A 171 0.33 -19.14 8.03
C GLY A 171 1.82 -18.98 7.69
N LEU A 172 2.17 -18.23 6.64
CA LEU A 172 3.56 -17.92 6.30
C LEU A 172 3.96 -16.54 6.83
N SER A 173 5.15 -16.45 7.41
CA SER A 173 5.76 -15.16 7.70
C SER A 173 6.15 -14.43 6.41
N MET A 174 6.32 -13.09 6.49
CA MET A 174 6.83 -12.30 5.37
C MET A 174 8.22 -12.79 4.93
N GLU A 175 9.09 -13.11 5.89
CA GLU A 175 10.45 -13.62 5.61
C GLU A 175 10.41 -14.94 4.84
N GLU A 176 9.55 -15.89 5.25
CA GLU A 176 9.36 -17.17 4.53
C GLU A 176 8.80 -16.94 3.11
N MET A 177 7.92 -15.97 2.95
CA MET A 177 7.38 -15.60 1.64
C MET A 177 8.49 -15.03 0.75
N PHE A 178 9.24 -14.04 1.22
CA PHE A 178 10.35 -13.45 0.46
C PHE A 178 11.44 -14.46 0.15
N ALA A 179 11.78 -15.35 1.10
CA ALA A 179 12.73 -16.44 0.85
C ALA A 179 12.28 -17.37 -0.28
N LYS A 180 10.97 -17.63 -0.39
CA LYS A 180 10.40 -18.42 -1.49
C LYS A 180 10.35 -17.66 -2.82
N MET A 181 10.09 -16.36 -2.78
CA MET A 181 10.07 -15.50 -3.97
C MET A 181 11.48 -15.23 -4.51
N CYS A 182 12.46 -15.04 -3.62
CA CYS A 182 13.85 -14.76 -3.95
C CYS A 182 14.66 -16.05 -4.20
N SER A 183 14.04 -17.21 -4.28
CA SER A 183 14.75 -18.47 -4.46
C SER A 183 15.52 -18.50 -5.77
N LYS A 184 16.82 -18.22 -5.66
CA LYS A 184 17.91 -18.72 -6.54
C LYS A 184 17.70 -18.53 -8.05
N GLY A 185 17.73 -17.32 -8.53
CA GLY A 185 17.74 -17.05 -9.96
C GLY A 185 18.62 -15.87 -10.30
N ASP A 186 19.19 -15.90 -11.48
CA ASP A 186 19.74 -14.74 -12.15
C ASP A 186 18.71 -13.59 -12.07
N PRO A 187 19.03 -12.43 -11.49
CA PRO A 187 18.11 -11.29 -11.42
C PRO A 187 17.64 -10.80 -12.78
N HIS A 188 18.33 -11.21 -13.86
CA HIS A 188 17.97 -10.94 -15.24
C HIS A 188 17.09 -12.02 -15.86
N LYS A 189 16.85 -13.13 -15.20
CA LYS A 189 15.84 -14.10 -15.64
C LYS A 189 14.50 -13.72 -15.05
N VAL A 190 13.46 -13.73 -15.88
CA VAL A 190 12.08 -13.71 -15.43
C VAL A 190 11.95 -14.78 -14.35
N ILE A 191 11.87 -14.36 -13.11
CA ILE A 191 11.64 -15.28 -12.03
C ILE A 191 10.22 -15.82 -12.29
N ILE A 192 10.15 -17.09 -12.67
CA ILE A 192 8.91 -17.85 -12.58
C ILE A 192 8.66 -17.99 -11.08
N GLY A 193 8.27 -16.88 -10.45
CA GLY A 193 8.05 -16.78 -9.03
C GLY A 193 6.84 -17.60 -8.64
N ALA A 194 6.89 -18.14 -7.42
CA ALA A 194 5.70 -18.64 -6.79
C ALA A 194 4.62 -17.54 -6.83
N ASP A 195 3.40 -17.92 -7.17
CA ASP A 195 2.25 -17.04 -7.09
C ASP A 195 2.21 -16.41 -5.68
N THR A 196 2.17 -15.09 -5.62
CA THR A 196 2.03 -14.36 -4.36
C THR A 196 0.69 -14.66 -3.68
N CYS A 197 -0.26 -15.20 -4.44
CA CYS A 197 -1.52 -15.72 -3.97
C CYS A 197 -1.50 -17.26 -4.01
N ASN A 198 -1.74 -17.91 -2.91
CA ASN A 198 -1.74 -19.37 -2.84
C ASN A 198 -3.10 -19.90 -2.40
N GLU A 199 -3.86 -20.42 -3.34
CA GLU A 199 -5.21 -20.95 -3.14
C GLU A 199 -5.24 -22.13 -2.14
N LYS A 200 -4.14 -22.90 -2.02
CA LYS A 200 -4.11 -24.10 -1.16
C LYS A 200 -4.02 -23.78 0.33
N ILE A 201 -3.48 -22.63 0.68
CA ILE A 201 -3.26 -22.21 2.07
C ILE A 201 -3.98 -20.89 2.38
N ASP A 202 -4.92 -20.49 1.54
CA ASP A 202 -5.68 -19.21 1.62
C ASP A 202 -4.76 -18.02 1.90
N ARG A 203 -3.72 -17.86 1.05
CA ARG A 203 -2.78 -16.75 1.15
C ARG A 203 -2.99 -15.73 0.05
N GLY A 204 -3.04 -14.47 0.45
CA GLY A 204 -3.16 -13.35 -0.50
C GLY A 204 -4.57 -13.28 -1.11
N TRP A 205 -4.68 -12.71 -2.29
CA TRP A 205 -5.96 -12.51 -2.98
C TRP A 205 -6.41 -13.79 -3.69
N THR A 206 -6.81 -14.80 -2.90
CA THR A 206 -7.38 -16.04 -3.44
C THR A 206 -8.78 -15.81 -4.03
N ARG A 207 -9.22 -16.69 -4.92
CA ARG A 207 -10.56 -16.59 -5.53
C ARG A 207 -11.65 -16.69 -4.48
N GLU A 208 -11.47 -17.58 -3.51
CA GLU A 208 -12.42 -17.78 -2.40
C GLU A 208 -12.50 -16.52 -1.53
N TYR A 209 -11.34 -15.97 -1.12
CA TYR A 209 -11.30 -14.77 -0.30
C TYR A 209 -11.90 -13.55 -1.05
N LEU A 210 -11.52 -13.36 -2.31
CA LEU A 210 -12.12 -12.32 -3.16
C LEU A 210 -13.64 -12.49 -3.29
N GLY A 211 -14.13 -13.72 -3.42
CA GLY A 211 -15.58 -13.99 -3.43
C GLY A 211 -16.27 -13.42 -2.19
N ARG A 212 -15.71 -13.68 -1.00
CA ARG A 212 -16.22 -13.13 0.27
C ARG A 212 -16.17 -11.59 0.29
N VAL A 213 -15.09 -10.98 -0.23
CA VAL A 213 -14.98 -9.51 -0.37
C VAL A 213 -16.08 -8.96 -1.29
N MET A 214 -16.33 -9.61 -2.43
CA MET A 214 -17.41 -9.19 -3.36
C MET A 214 -18.78 -9.28 -2.71
N ASP A 215 -19.04 -10.29 -1.86
CA ASP A 215 -20.31 -10.43 -1.15
C ASP A 215 -20.54 -9.27 -0.18
N VAL A 216 -19.51 -8.77 0.50
CA VAL A 216 -19.59 -7.54 1.31
C VAL A 216 -20.00 -6.35 0.45
N ILE A 217 -19.38 -6.16 -0.72
CA ILE A 217 -19.73 -5.05 -1.63
C ILE A 217 -21.17 -5.19 -2.12
N ARG A 218 -21.61 -6.39 -2.52
CA ARG A 218 -23.00 -6.64 -2.95
C ARG A 218 -24.00 -6.33 -1.84
N ARG A 219 -23.68 -6.65 -0.59
CA ARG A 219 -24.48 -6.27 0.56
C ARG A 219 -24.58 -4.75 0.70
N LEU A 220 -23.48 -4.02 0.63
CA LEU A 220 -23.50 -2.55 0.69
C LEU A 220 -24.31 -1.91 -0.44
N ILE A 221 -24.31 -2.51 -1.63
CA ILE A 221 -25.18 -2.11 -2.75
C ILE A 221 -26.64 -2.40 -2.40
N ALA A 222 -26.96 -3.56 -1.89
CA ALA A 222 -28.34 -3.95 -1.51
C ALA A 222 -28.90 -3.08 -0.37
N GLU A 223 -28.04 -2.59 0.53
CA GLU A 223 -28.38 -1.62 1.58
C GLU A 223 -28.60 -0.18 1.04
N GLY A 224 -28.37 0.06 -0.24
CA GLY A 224 -28.48 1.39 -0.85
C GLY A 224 -27.36 2.36 -0.47
N LYS A 225 -26.26 1.88 0.10
CA LYS A 225 -25.08 2.67 0.44
C LYS A 225 -24.19 2.91 -0.77
N VAL A 226 -23.96 1.88 -1.58
CA VAL A 226 -23.08 1.92 -2.73
C VAL A 226 -23.85 1.98 -4.03
N ASP A 227 -23.44 2.87 -4.92
CA ASP A 227 -23.96 2.96 -6.28
C ASP A 227 -23.41 1.77 -7.11
N ARG A 228 -24.27 0.82 -7.46
CA ARG A 228 -23.93 -0.38 -8.24
C ARG A 228 -23.26 -0.10 -9.58
N ARG A 229 -23.43 1.12 -10.12
CA ARG A 229 -22.87 1.53 -11.41
C ARG A 229 -21.46 2.10 -11.29
N ARG A 230 -21.01 2.40 -10.07
CA ARG A 230 -19.74 3.07 -9.79
C ARG A 230 -18.96 2.35 -8.71
N VAL A 231 -18.62 1.08 -8.98
CA VAL A 231 -17.74 0.26 -8.15
C VAL A 231 -16.42 0.07 -8.91
N TYR A 232 -15.33 0.42 -8.28
CA TYR A 232 -13.99 0.37 -8.87
C TYR A 232 -13.09 -0.53 -8.05
N VAL A 233 -12.03 -1.07 -8.67
CA VAL A 233 -11.00 -1.81 -7.96
C VAL A 233 -9.62 -1.36 -8.40
N ILE A 234 -8.75 -1.13 -7.41
CA ILE A 234 -7.36 -0.73 -7.59
C ILE A 234 -6.49 -1.52 -6.62
N GLY A 235 -5.30 -1.89 -7.05
CA GLY A 235 -4.36 -2.57 -6.16
C GLY A 235 -2.97 -2.61 -6.76
N MET A 236 -1.98 -2.84 -5.90
CA MET A 236 -0.57 -2.79 -6.23
C MET A 236 0.13 -4.13 -5.99
N SER A 237 1.11 -4.47 -6.82
CA SER A 237 1.91 -5.69 -6.65
C SER A 237 1.04 -6.95 -6.59
N MET A 238 1.04 -7.68 -5.48
CA MET A 238 0.10 -8.76 -5.20
C MET A 238 -1.36 -8.30 -5.36
N GLY A 239 -1.69 -7.08 -4.86
CA GLY A 239 -3.01 -6.47 -5.04
C GLY A 239 -3.31 -6.07 -6.49
N GLY A 240 -2.29 -5.74 -7.28
CA GLY A 240 -2.43 -5.54 -8.74
C GLY A 240 -2.88 -6.82 -9.44
N PHE A 241 -2.29 -7.97 -9.08
CA PHE A 241 -2.78 -9.27 -9.52
C PHE A 241 -4.15 -9.59 -8.92
N GLY A 242 -4.38 -9.27 -7.65
CA GLY A 242 -5.68 -9.36 -6.99
C GLY A 242 -6.78 -8.58 -7.74
N THR A 243 -6.44 -7.39 -8.24
CA THR A 243 -7.34 -6.55 -9.06
C THR A 243 -7.78 -7.30 -10.35
N LEU A 244 -6.83 -7.90 -11.06
CA LEU A 244 -7.13 -8.70 -12.24
C LEU A 244 -8.00 -9.93 -11.90
N LYS A 245 -7.69 -10.62 -10.79
CA LYS A 245 -8.49 -11.76 -10.30
C LYS A 245 -9.90 -11.33 -9.88
N ALA A 246 -10.03 -10.21 -9.17
CA ALA A 246 -11.32 -9.67 -8.75
C ALA A 246 -12.24 -9.41 -9.95
N VAL A 247 -11.72 -8.74 -10.98
CA VAL A 247 -12.46 -8.48 -12.22
C VAL A 247 -12.77 -9.79 -12.96
N ALA A 248 -11.85 -10.74 -13.01
CA ALA A 248 -12.10 -12.04 -13.64
C ALA A 248 -13.18 -12.86 -12.90
N CYS A 249 -13.30 -12.72 -11.58
CA CYS A 249 -14.29 -13.42 -10.77
C CYS A 249 -15.67 -12.76 -10.80
N ALA A 250 -15.74 -11.42 -10.89
CA ALA A 250 -16.98 -10.66 -10.82
C ALA A 250 -16.97 -9.47 -11.82
N PRO A 251 -16.93 -9.74 -13.13
CA PRO A 251 -16.89 -8.67 -14.14
C PRO A 251 -18.15 -7.80 -14.16
N ASP A 252 -19.26 -8.35 -13.65
CA ASP A 252 -20.55 -7.66 -13.50
C ASP A 252 -20.52 -6.59 -12.40
N LEU A 253 -19.58 -6.63 -11.50
CA LEU A 253 -19.51 -5.72 -10.35
C LEU A 253 -18.79 -4.41 -10.67
N PHE A 254 -17.71 -4.44 -11.46
CA PHE A 254 -16.80 -3.31 -11.62
C PHE A 254 -17.10 -2.44 -12.84
N ALA A 255 -17.07 -1.12 -12.65
CA ALA A 255 -17.15 -0.12 -13.73
C ALA A 255 -15.80 0.06 -14.43
N ALA A 256 -14.71 0.02 -13.69
CA ALA A 256 -13.34 0.06 -14.20
C ALA A 256 -12.36 -0.46 -13.14
N CYS A 257 -11.11 -0.69 -13.55
CA CYS A 257 -10.04 -1.08 -12.63
C CYS A 257 -8.69 -0.47 -12.98
N ALA A 258 -7.81 -0.39 -11.96
CA ALA A 258 -6.43 0.06 -12.12
C ALA A 258 -5.44 -0.92 -11.45
N PRO A 259 -5.03 -2.00 -12.13
CA PRO A 259 -3.98 -2.89 -11.63
C PRO A 259 -2.61 -2.22 -11.77
N ILE A 260 -1.90 -2.04 -10.63
CA ILE A 260 -0.60 -1.38 -10.56
C ILE A 260 0.49 -2.43 -10.35
N CYS A 261 1.53 -2.41 -11.17
CA CYS A 261 2.67 -3.34 -11.13
C CYS A 261 2.26 -4.78 -10.76
N PRO A 262 1.22 -5.35 -11.41
CA PRO A 262 0.63 -6.62 -11.00
C PRO A 262 1.67 -7.74 -10.97
N SER A 263 1.72 -8.49 -9.88
CA SER A 263 2.64 -9.62 -9.68
C SER A 263 2.21 -10.80 -10.55
N LEU A 264 2.54 -10.73 -11.83
CA LEU A 264 2.27 -11.78 -12.81
C LEU A 264 3.52 -12.62 -13.07
N ASN A 265 3.32 -13.90 -13.29
CA ASN A 265 4.33 -14.84 -13.75
C ASN A 265 3.84 -15.59 -15.01
N ASN A 266 4.64 -16.51 -15.55
CA ASN A 266 4.28 -17.24 -16.78
C ASN A 266 2.99 -18.06 -16.65
N GLU A 267 2.61 -18.47 -15.43
CA GLU A 267 1.39 -19.26 -15.20
C GLU A 267 0.16 -18.37 -15.06
N THR A 268 0.33 -17.17 -14.49
CA THR A 268 -0.76 -16.22 -14.20
C THR A 268 -1.00 -15.20 -15.31
N TYR A 269 -0.01 -14.97 -16.16
CA TYR A 269 -0.09 -14.07 -17.30
C TYR A 269 -1.33 -14.28 -18.22
N PRO A 270 -1.81 -15.52 -18.49
CA PRO A 270 -3.00 -15.72 -19.31
C PRO A 270 -4.27 -15.01 -18.81
N ILE A 271 -4.32 -14.57 -17.57
CA ILE A 271 -5.47 -13.79 -17.04
C ILE A 271 -5.69 -12.50 -17.84
N LEU A 272 -4.60 -11.83 -18.27
CA LEU A 272 -4.70 -10.64 -19.11
C LEU A 272 -5.15 -10.95 -20.52
N GLU A 273 -4.70 -12.05 -21.12
CA GLU A 273 -5.08 -12.41 -22.49
C GLU A 273 -6.59 -12.70 -22.65
N ASN A 274 -7.22 -13.11 -21.55
CA ASN A 274 -8.63 -13.44 -21.46
C ASN A 274 -9.38 -12.44 -20.55
N PHE A 275 -8.87 -11.22 -20.44
CA PHE A 275 -9.43 -10.24 -19.54
C PHE A 275 -10.87 -9.88 -19.89
N PRO A 276 -11.80 -9.85 -18.91
CA PRO A 276 -13.21 -9.54 -19.14
C PRO A 276 -13.43 -8.16 -19.76
N ASN A 277 -14.65 -7.93 -20.24
CA ASN A 277 -15.04 -6.65 -20.85
C ASN A 277 -15.27 -5.55 -19.79
N VAL A 278 -14.23 -5.25 -19.03
CA VAL A 278 -14.17 -4.18 -18.02
C VAL A 278 -13.03 -3.24 -18.38
N PRO A 279 -13.25 -1.92 -18.43
CA PRO A 279 -12.19 -0.93 -18.65
C PRO A 279 -11.06 -1.09 -17.65
N ALA A 280 -9.80 -1.08 -18.14
CA ALA A 280 -8.63 -1.24 -17.29
C ALA A 280 -7.51 -0.26 -17.65
N TYR A 281 -6.92 0.39 -16.64
CA TYR A 281 -5.71 1.18 -16.81
C TYR A 281 -4.57 0.50 -16.05
N ILE A 282 -3.75 -0.25 -16.75
CA ILE A 282 -2.62 -1.00 -16.19
C ILE A 282 -1.40 -0.08 -16.14
N SER A 283 -0.59 -0.17 -15.10
CA SER A 283 0.67 0.58 -15.00
C SER A 283 1.79 -0.28 -14.42
N THR A 284 3.02 -0.03 -14.88
CA THR A 284 4.25 -0.66 -14.35
C THR A 284 5.42 0.31 -14.47
N ALA A 285 6.50 0.06 -13.73
CA ALA A 285 7.78 0.68 -14.01
C ALA A 285 8.48 0.03 -15.20
N TYR A 286 9.35 0.77 -15.88
CA TYR A 286 10.22 0.25 -16.94
C TYR A 286 11.16 -0.86 -16.41
N ILE A 287 11.74 -0.62 -15.24
CA ILE A 287 12.49 -1.62 -14.49
C ILE A 287 11.66 -1.89 -13.21
N ASP A 288 11.17 -3.08 -13.04
CA ASP A 288 10.37 -3.48 -11.90
C ASP A 288 11.05 -4.67 -11.20
N HIS A 289 10.53 -5.04 -10.04
CA HIS A 289 10.89 -6.19 -9.21
C HIS A 289 11.14 -7.50 -10.02
N GLN A 290 10.45 -7.67 -11.13
CA GLN A 290 10.71 -8.74 -12.10
C GLN A 290 11.14 -8.16 -13.44
N VAL A 291 12.34 -8.52 -13.87
CA VAL A 291 12.87 -8.13 -15.17
C VAL A 291 11.92 -8.60 -16.29
N GLY A 292 11.54 -7.67 -17.15
CA GLY A 292 10.68 -7.97 -18.29
C GLY A 292 9.18 -8.08 -17.98
N ARG A 293 8.72 -7.82 -16.74
CA ARG A 293 7.30 -7.78 -16.41
C ARG A 293 6.50 -6.89 -17.36
N HIS A 294 7.01 -5.69 -17.63
CA HIS A 294 6.40 -4.75 -18.57
C HIS A 294 6.22 -5.36 -19.98
N ALA A 295 7.17 -6.15 -20.45
CA ALA A 295 7.10 -6.76 -21.77
C ALA A 295 6.01 -7.84 -21.87
N TYR A 296 5.80 -8.62 -20.80
CA TYR A 296 4.70 -9.59 -20.75
C TYR A 296 3.35 -8.91 -20.76
N ILE A 297 3.19 -7.89 -19.95
CA ILE A 297 1.95 -7.12 -19.86
C ILE A 297 1.67 -6.46 -21.21
N LEU A 298 2.68 -5.82 -21.82
CA LEU A 298 2.52 -5.19 -23.13
C LEU A 298 2.03 -6.17 -24.19
N ARG A 299 2.58 -7.38 -24.25
CA ARG A 299 2.14 -8.41 -25.20
C ARG A 299 0.67 -8.80 -25.00
N ALA A 300 0.23 -8.94 -23.74
CA ALA A 300 -1.15 -9.25 -23.46
C ALA A 300 -2.09 -8.10 -23.84
N VAL A 301 -1.68 -6.88 -23.50
CA VAL A 301 -2.44 -5.66 -23.86
C VAL A 301 -2.52 -5.52 -25.39
N GLN A 302 -1.44 -5.75 -26.12
CA GLN A 302 -1.46 -5.75 -27.59
C GLN A 302 -2.47 -6.75 -28.14
N LYS A 303 -2.52 -7.98 -27.62
CA LYS A 303 -3.53 -8.98 -28.03
C LYS A 303 -4.96 -8.51 -27.74
N LEU A 304 -5.19 -7.78 -26.65
CA LEU A 304 -6.50 -7.21 -26.37
C LEU A 304 -6.84 -6.07 -27.35
N TRP A 305 -5.89 -5.21 -27.71
CA TRP A 305 -6.09 -4.17 -28.72
C TRP A 305 -6.38 -4.77 -30.11
N GLU A 306 -5.67 -5.85 -30.49
CA GLU A 306 -5.93 -6.59 -31.73
C GLU A 306 -7.35 -7.19 -31.78
N LYS A 307 -7.92 -7.54 -30.61
CA LYS A 307 -9.31 -7.96 -30.45
C LYS A 307 -10.32 -6.80 -30.43
N GLY A 308 -9.86 -5.55 -30.63
CA GLY A 308 -10.71 -4.34 -30.65
C GLY A 308 -11.02 -3.72 -29.29
N ARG A 309 -10.30 -4.11 -28.20
CA ARG A 309 -10.47 -3.54 -26.88
C ARG A 309 -9.80 -2.15 -26.81
N THR A 310 -10.59 -1.09 -26.93
CA THR A 310 -10.14 0.31 -26.85
C THR A 310 -10.19 0.88 -25.42
N ASP A 311 -10.77 0.15 -24.51
CA ASP A 311 -10.96 0.47 -23.11
C ASP A 311 -9.82 -0.06 -22.19
N ILE A 312 -8.76 -0.60 -22.80
CA ILE A 312 -7.55 -1.03 -22.08
C ILE A 312 -6.44 -0.02 -22.32
N ARG A 313 -5.94 0.58 -21.24
CA ARG A 313 -4.78 1.48 -21.26
C ARG A 313 -3.59 0.84 -20.57
N TYR A 314 -2.40 1.20 -21.01
CA TYR A 314 -1.17 0.75 -20.37
C TYR A 314 -0.11 1.84 -20.36
N THR A 315 0.45 2.12 -19.19
CA THR A 315 1.55 3.05 -18.97
C THR A 315 2.76 2.34 -18.37
N ILE A 316 3.93 2.66 -18.89
CA ILE A 316 5.23 2.22 -18.37
C ILE A 316 5.95 3.47 -17.90
N PHE A 317 6.12 3.61 -16.57
CA PHE A 317 6.84 4.74 -16.00
C PHE A 317 8.33 4.63 -16.28
N THR A 318 8.92 5.73 -16.72
CA THR A 318 10.35 5.86 -17.02
C THR A 318 11.19 6.05 -15.74
N PRO A 319 12.51 5.81 -15.81
CA PRO A 319 13.40 6.11 -14.69
C PRO A 319 13.35 7.57 -14.23
N GLU A 320 13.20 8.53 -15.15
CA GLU A 320 13.12 9.96 -14.83
C GLU A 320 11.85 10.29 -14.06
N GLU A 321 10.71 9.72 -14.46
CA GLU A 321 9.44 9.90 -13.77
C GLU A 321 9.48 9.33 -12.37
N LEU A 322 10.06 8.14 -12.20
CA LEU A 322 10.24 7.51 -10.89
C LEU A 322 11.18 8.34 -10.00
N ALA A 323 12.28 8.86 -10.56
CA ALA A 323 13.23 9.68 -9.82
C ALA A 323 12.63 10.99 -9.29
N ALA A 324 11.63 11.56 -9.99
CA ALA A 324 10.92 12.75 -9.52
C ALA A 324 10.20 12.51 -8.17
N TYR A 325 9.90 11.26 -7.84
CA TYR A 325 9.30 10.82 -6.57
C TYR A 325 10.31 10.15 -5.62
N GLY A 326 11.62 10.30 -5.87
CA GLY A 326 12.66 9.70 -5.05
C GLY A 326 12.76 8.17 -5.18
N ILE A 327 12.24 7.60 -6.27
CA ILE A 327 12.22 6.15 -6.53
C ILE A 327 13.42 5.79 -7.42
N GLY A 328 14.26 4.88 -6.94
CA GLY A 328 15.05 3.95 -7.76
C GLY A 328 16.24 4.47 -8.53
N ILE A 329 16.82 5.68 -8.31
CA ILE A 329 18.07 6.07 -8.97
C ILE A 329 19.06 6.69 -8.00
N THR A 330 19.65 5.87 -7.15
CA THR A 330 20.85 6.26 -6.41
C THR A 330 22.07 5.76 -7.19
N PRO A 331 23.01 6.63 -7.61
CA PRO A 331 24.24 6.19 -8.25
C PRO A 331 24.99 5.20 -7.35
N GLY A 332 25.40 4.06 -7.91
CA GLY A 332 26.12 3.01 -7.18
C GLY A 332 25.22 1.97 -6.48
N ILE A 333 23.91 2.08 -6.57
CA ILE A 333 22.99 1.04 -6.12
C ILE A 333 23.16 -0.22 -6.98
N ASP A 334 23.16 -1.38 -6.35
CA ASP A 334 23.18 -2.64 -7.10
C ASP A 334 21.84 -2.88 -7.84
N ALA A 335 21.89 -3.67 -8.90
CA ALA A 335 20.74 -3.90 -9.76
C ALA A 335 19.53 -4.51 -9.00
N LYS A 336 19.77 -5.31 -7.96
CA LYS A 336 18.71 -5.91 -7.16
C LYS A 336 17.93 -4.85 -6.38
N THR A 337 18.64 -3.98 -5.68
CA THR A 337 18.06 -2.87 -4.91
C THR A 337 17.29 -1.91 -5.82
N LEU A 338 17.84 -1.60 -6.99
CA LEU A 338 17.19 -0.77 -8.00
C LEU A 338 15.86 -1.37 -8.47
N TYR A 339 15.79 -2.67 -8.71
CA TYR A 339 14.55 -3.33 -9.11
C TYR A 339 13.49 -3.31 -8.00
N GLU A 340 13.91 -3.52 -6.76
CA GLU A 340 13.02 -3.50 -5.60
C GLU A 340 12.45 -2.09 -5.36
N GLU A 341 13.26 -1.04 -5.47
CA GLU A 341 12.82 0.35 -5.34
C GLU A 341 11.86 0.76 -6.44
N ASN A 342 12.12 0.43 -7.69
CA ASN A 342 11.25 0.75 -8.82
C ASN A 342 9.88 0.08 -8.73
N HIS A 343 9.74 -0.96 -7.94
CA HIS A 343 8.47 -1.58 -7.65
C HIS A 343 7.47 -0.62 -6.99
N ASN A 344 7.93 0.44 -6.34
CA ASN A 344 7.10 1.48 -5.71
C ASN A 344 6.38 2.41 -6.71
N SER A 345 6.25 2.02 -7.96
CA SER A 345 5.57 2.79 -9.02
C SER A 345 4.10 3.15 -8.72
N TRP A 346 3.49 2.51 -7.71
CA TRP A 346 2.15 2.91 -7.22
C TRP A 346 2.11 4.33 -6.65
N ILE A 347 3.24 4.90 -6.20
CA ILE A 347 3.32 6.28 -5.74
C ILE A 347 2.83 7.22 -6.83
N LEU A 348 3.33 7.07 -8.06
CA LEU A 348 2.93 7.89 -9.20
C LEU A 348 1.42 7.78 -9.47
N VAL A 349 0.84 6.59 -9.36
CA VAL A 349 -0.60 6.37 -9.54
C VAL A 349 -1.40 7.07 -8.45
N MET A 350 -0.96 7.00 -7.17
CA MET A 350 -1.64 7.67 -6.06
C MET A 350 -1.57 9.21 -6.19
N HIS A 351 -0.51 9.74 -6.81
CA HIS A 351 -0.41 11.14 -7.22
C HIS A 351 -1.19 11.47 -8.51
N ASN A 352 -1.86 10.47 -9.07
CA ASN A 352 -2.68 10.59 -10.29
C ASN A 352 -1.89 10.96 -11.55
N GLU A 353 -0.63 10.53 -11.63
CA GLU A 353 0.12 10.68 -12.87
C GLU A 353 -0.63 10.03 -14.04
N TYR A 354 -0.52 10.64 -15.22
CA TYR A 354 -1.29 10.26 -16.41
C TYR A 354 -2.82 10.26 -16.21
N CYS A 355 -3.33 10.95 -15.16
CA CYS A 355 -4.75 10.95 -14.80
C CYS A 355 -5.36 9.55 -14.66
N ILE A 356 -4.58 8.60 -14.14
CA ILE A 356 -4.99 7.18 -14.02
C ILE A 356 -6.23 7.05 -13.13
N LEU A 357 -6.24 7.73 -11.98
CA LEU A 357 -7.37 7.68 -11.04
C LEU A 357 -8.59 8.39 -11.62
N ASP A 358 -8.41 9.58 -12.20
CA ASP A 358 -9.51 10.33 -12.80
C ASP A 358 -10.14 9.56 -13.97
N TRP A 359 -9.31 8.89 -14.78
CA TRP A 359 -9.79 8.03 -15.86
C TRP A 359 -10.61 6.86 -15.29
N MET A 360 -10.10 6.17 -14.28
CA MET A 360 -10.82 5.05 -13.65
C MET A 360 -12.18 5.52 -13.10
N PHE A 361 -12.22 6.62 -12.36
CA PHE A 361 -13.44 7.15 -11.74
C PHE A 361 -14.43 7.78 -12.72
N SER A 362 -14.00 8.08 -13.95
CA SER A 362 -14.89 8.59 -15.00
C SER A 362 -15.84 7.55 -15.58
N HIS A 363 -15.57 6.25 -15.36
CA HIS A 363 -16.38 5.18 -15.89
C HIS A 363 -17.64 4.94 -15.07
N VAL A 364 -18.75 4.78 -15.75
CA VAL A 364 -20.05 4.44 -15.16
C VAL A 364 -20.57 3.22 -15.91
N LYS A 365 -20.90 2.16 -15.17
CA LYS A 365 -21.45 0.95 -15.77
C LYS A 365 -22.90 1.19 -16.24
N GLU A 366 -23.24 0.66 -17.39
CA GLU A 366 -24.61 0.72 -17.93
C GLU A 366 -25.63 -0.11 -17.14
#